data_868d3ca4561943daaf7d3e1cd9a087b8
#
_entry.id   868d3ca4561943daaf7d3e1cd9a087b8
#
_cell.length_a   1.000
_cell.length_b   1.000
_cell.length_c   1.000
_cell.angle_alpha   90.00
_cell.angle_beta   90.00
_cell.angle_gamma   90.00
#
_symmetry.space_group_name_H-M   'P 1'
#
loop_
_entity.id
_entity.type
_entity.pdbx_description
1 polymer ?
#
loop_
_entity_poly.entity_id
_entity_poly.type
_entity_poly.pdbx_seq_one_letter_code
_entity_poly.pdbx_strand_id
1 'polypeptide(L)'
;ESAIEQEVFGLEMGYGLLVLADNKKGGDLLDRITGARTNFAREMGMLLPTIGVRDNIELEPNEYRFLLRGKEIVRSSIMPDRVLAMSMGGGDASKLNGIPTIEPVFGIKAMWVPDEERRNAEVEGCTVVDPSSVLVTHLADVLKREAHLILEREGTQRLLDLIKDKNPTLVSELLPDLVNVGVIQRTLQNLLRERVSIKNLTIILETIADMAAVTKNPDDLSEQCRKRLGMYFVKEYESEPNKLLS
;
A
#
# COMPACT_ATOMS: atom_id res chain seq x y z
N GLU A 1 12.88 16.58 21.87
CA GLU A 1 13.51 16.18 20.59
C GLU A 1 12.56 15.46 19.63
N SER A 2 11.46 14.83 20.11
CA SER A 2 10.50 14.11 19.24
C SER A 2 9.55 15.00 18.41
N ALA A 3 9.61 16.31 18.55
CA ALA A 3 8.69 17.25 17.88
C ALA A 3 9.17 17.69 16.47
N ILE A 4 10.33 17.26 16.02
CA ILE A 4 10.94 17.68 14.75
C ILE A 4 10.81 16.64 13.65
N GLU A 5 10.64 15.36 13.98
CA GLU A 5 10.37 14.32 12.98
C GLU A 5 8.86 14.28 12.67
N GLN A 6 8.49 14.95 11.60
CA GLN A 6 7.14 14.85 11.06
C GLN A 6 6.91 13.43 10.53
N GLU A 7 5.89 12.74 11.04
CA GLU A 7 5.51 11.44 10.53
C GLU A 7 5.28 11.49 9.02
N VAL A 8 5.89 10.54 8.30
CA VAL A 8 5.76 10.47 6.84
C VAL A 8 4.34 10.13 6.43
N PHE A 9 3.69 9.20 7.15
CA PHE A 9 2.31 8.79 6.88
C PHE A 9 1.49 8.68 8.15
N GLY A 10 0.30 9.27 8.15
CA GLY A 10 -0.61 9.31 9.30
C GLY A 10 -2.04 8.89 8.94
N LEU A 11 -2.71 8.33 9.93
CA LEU A 11 -4.15 8.06 9.96
C LEU A 11 -4.76 8.85 11.11
N GLU A 12 -5.71 9.72 10.80
CA GLU A 12 -6.54 10.38 11.81
C GLU A 12 -7.96 9.88 11.71
N MET A 13 -8.59 9.66 12.86
CA MET A 13 -9.93 9.09 12.98
C MET A 13 -10.83 9.95 13.84
N GLY A 14 -12.10 10.07 13.44
CA GLY A 14 -13.16 10.61 14.28
C GLY A 14 -13.44 9.71 15.49
N TYR A 15 -14.02 10.28 16.52
CA TYR A 15 -14.18 9.60 17.82
C TYR A 15 -15.06 8.33 17.75
N GLY A 16 -16.00 8.24 16.80
CA GLY A 16 -16.84 7.05 16.59
C GLY A 16 -16.05 5.84 16.13
N LEU A 17 -14.86 6.05 15.52
CA LEU A 17 -14.03 4.96 15.01
C LEU A 17 -13.02 4.42 16.04
N LEU A 18 -12.87 5.07 17.21
CA LEU A 18 -11.91 4.66 18.23
C LEU A 18 -12.20 3.26 18.79
N VAL A 19 -13.45 2.81 18.74
CA VAL A 19 -13.84 1.45 19.14
C VAL A 19 -13.12 0.39 18.31
N LEU A 20 -12.79 0.67 17.04
CA LEU A 20 -12.08 -0.24 16.15
C LEU A 20 -10.61 -0.43 16.56
N ALA A 21 -10.01 0.56 17.22
CA ALA A 21 -8.63 0.54 17.72
C ALA A 21 -8.52 0.11 19.19
N ASP A 22 -9.63 -0.06 19.90
CA ASP A 22 -9.66 -0.42 21.32
C ASP A 22 -9.68 -1.94 21.50
N ASN A 23 -8.52 -2.53 21.75
CA ASN A 23 -8.39 -3.99 21.96
C ASN A 23 -9.25 -4.51 23.12
N LYS A 24 -9.54 -3.68 24.14
CA LYS A 24 -10.40 -4.08 25.26
C LYS A 24 -11.87 -4.23 24.87
N LYS A 25 -12.25 -3.58 23.77
CA LYS A 25 -13.59 -3.67 23.17
C LYS A 25 -13.64 -4.60 21.96
N GLY A 26 -12.57 -5.39 21.73
CA GLY A 26 -12.49 -6.33 20.63
C GLY A 26 -12.03 -5.68 19.29
N GLY A 27 -11.57 -4.43 19.33
CA GLY A 27 -11.03 -3.77 18.16
C GLY A 27 -9.66 -4.34 17.78
N ASP A 28 -9.44 -4.60 16.50
CA ASP A 28 -8.22 -5.20 15.95
C ASP A 28 -7.56 -4.34 14.86
N LEU A 29 -8.00 -3.09 14.71
CA LEU A 29 -7.54 -2.19 13.65
C LEU A 29 -6.03 -1.99 13.66
N LEU A 30 -5.40 -1.80 14.84
CA LEU A 30 -3.97 -1.56 14.95
C LEU A 30 -3.15 -2.79 14.51
N ASP A 31 -3.60 -3.99 14.84
CA ASP A 31 -2.97 -5.23 14.41
C ASP A 31 -3.09 -5.40 12.89
N ARG A 32 -4.24 -5.07 12.33
CA ARG A 32 -4.47 -5.10 10.87
C ARG A 32 -3.62 -4.08 10.13
N ILE A 33 -3.41 -2.88 10.68
CA ILE A 33 -2.49 -1.87 10.12
C ILE A 33 -1.06 -2.40 10.12
N THR A 34 -0.62 -3.05 11.19
CA THR A 34 0.69 -3.70 11.27
C THR A 34 0.83 -4.80 10.21
N GLY A 35 -0.20 -5.63 10.05
CA GLY A 35 -0.26 -6.63 8.98
C GLY A 35 -0.19 -6.03 7.58
N ALA A 36 -0.91 -4.95 7.34
CA ALA A 36 -0.89 -4.24 6.05
C ALA A 36 0.50 -3.68 5.72
N ARG A 37 1.23 -3.13 6.71
CA ARG A 37 2.63 -2.68 6.53
C ARG A 37 3.55 -3.84 6.12
N THR A 38 3.42 -4.98 6.79
CA THR A 38 4.21 -6.18 6.49
C THR A 38 3.91 -6.71 5.08
N ASN A 39 2.63 -6.76 4.71
CA ASN A 39 2.22 -7.19 3.37
C ASN A 39 2.71 -6.21 2.29
N PHE A 40 2.61 -4.92 2.54
CA PHE A 40 3.14 -3.90 1.63
C PHE A 40 4.65 -4.08 1.39
N ALA A 41 5.43 -4.27 2.46
CA ALA A 41 6.88 -4.49 2.35
C ALA A 41 7.19 -5.74 1.50
N ARG A 42 6.43 -6.82 1.68
CA ARG A 42 6.59 -8.06 0.91
C ARG A 42 6.21 -7.91 -0.56
N GLU A 43 5.13 -7.18 -0.84
CA GLU A 43 4.62 -6.98 -2.20
C GLU A 43 5.44 -5.96 -2.98
N MET A 44 5.73 -4.82 -2.37
CA MET A 44 6.35 -3.68 -3.05
C MET A 44 7.87 -3.65 -2.92
N GLY A 45 8.43 -4.38 -1.97
CA GLY A 45 9.88 -4.46 -1.75
C GLY A 45 10.48 -3.23 -1.07
N MET A 46 9.67 -2.41 -0.41
CA MET A 46 10.15 -1.27 0.36
C MET A 46 9.62 -1.29 1.80
N LEU A 47 10.44 -0.81 2.72
CA LEU A 47 10.05 -0.66 4.12
C LEU A 47 9.25 0.62 4.30
N LEU A 48 8.08 0.49 4.95
CA LEU A 48 7.30 1.65 5.36
C LEU A 48 7.78 2.19 6.70
N PRO A 49 7.82 3.51 6.86
CA PRO A 49 7.95 4.12 8.18
C PRO A 49 6.74 3.75 9.05
N THR A 50 6.82 4.08 10.33
CA THR A 50 5.69 3.91 11.24
C THR A 50 4.53 4.79 10.77
N ILE A 51 3.32 4.21 10.75
CA ILE A 51 2.08 4.93 10.48
C ILE A 51 1.58 5.48 11.82
N GLY A 52 1.51 6.80 11.95
CA GLY A 52 0.91 7.44 13.12
C GLY A 52 -0.60 7.26 13.08
N VAL A 53 -1.17 6.78 14.19
CA VAL A 53 -2.62 6.63 14.33
C VAL A 53 -3.08 7.51 15.49
N ARG A 54 -4.01 8.42 15.22
CA ARG A 54 -4.51 9.41 16.21
C ARG A 54 -6.00 9.62 16.08
N ASP A 55 -6.60 10.05 17.17
CA ASP A 55 -7.92 10.65 17.14
C ASP A 55 -7.84 12.12 16.72
N ASN A 56 -8.90 12.60 16.08
CA ASN A 56 -9.05 13.99 15.70
C ASN A 56 -10.50 14.43 15.90
N ILE A 57 -10.70 15.36 16.86
CA ILE A 57 -12.02 15.88 17.22
C ILE A 57 -12.64 16.82 16.17
N GLU A 58 -11.84 17.27 15.19
CA GLU A 58 -12.32 18.09 14.08
C GLU A 58 -13.00 17.27 12.97
N LEU A 59 -12.79 15.94 12.99
CA LEU A 59 -13.44 15.03 12.05
C LEU A 59 -14.84 14.67 12.54
N GLU A 60 -15.73 14.41 11.56
CA GLU A 60 -17.01 13.79 11.88
C GLU A 60 -16.80 12.44 12.58
N PRO A 61 -17.74 11.96 13.42
CA PRO A 61 -17.51 10.77 14.24
C PRO A 61 -17.03 9.53 13.49
N ASN A 62 -17.54 9.31 12.29
CA ASN A 62 -17.28 8.13 11.45
C ASN A 62 -16.33 8.41 10.30
N GLU A 63 -15.70 9.58 10.28
CA GLU A 63 -14.70 9.94 9.28
C GLU A 63 -13.30 9.50 9.69
N TYR A 64 -12.48 9.26 8.67
CA TYR A 64 -11.03 9.14 8.79
C TYR A 64 -10.35 9.85 7.63
N ARG A 65 -9.08 10.21 7.83
CA ARG A 65 -8.24 10.76 6.77
C ARG A 65 -6.83 10.21 6.82
N PHE A 66 -6.22 10.08 5.66
CA PHE A 66 -4.80 9.78 5.52
C PHE A 66 -4.02 11.05 5.25
N LEU A 67 -2.87 11.15 5.90
CA LEU A 67 -1.95 12.27 5.80
C LEU A 67 -0.61 11.80 5.26
N LEU A 68 -0.04 12.57 4.34
CA LEU A 68 1.35 12.43 3.90
C LEU A 68 2.11 13.69 4.30
N ARG A 69 3.09 13.55 5.19
CA ARG A 69 3.84 14.66 5.80
C ARG A 69 2.92 15.77 6.34
N GLY A 70 1.90 15.36 7.08
CA GLY A 70 0.92 16.27 7.70
C GLY A 70 -0.11 16.86 6.74
N LYS A 71 -0.02 16.60 5.43
CA LYS A 71 -1.00 17.07 4.45
C LYS A 71 -2.04 15.98 4.19
N GLU A 72 -3.32 16.34 4.28
CA GLU A 72 -4.43 15.44 3.92
C GLU A 72 -4.35 15.06 2.43
N ILE A 73 -4.37 13.76 2.15
CA ILE A 73 -4.37 13.21 0.79
C ILE A 73 -5.65 12.46 0.46
N VAL A 74 -6.33 11.93 1.47
CA VAL A 74 -7.59 11.18 1.32
C VAL A 74 -8.43 11.37 2.57
N ARG A 75 -9.72 11.50 2.39
CA ARG A 75 -10.75 11.49 3.44
C ARG A 75 -11.88 10.54 3.03
N SER A 76 -12.38 9.77 3.98
CA SER A 76 -13.51 8.85 3.78
C SER A 76 -14.22 8.58 5.11
N SER A 77 -15.26 7.76 5.07
CA SER A 77 -16.01 7.38 6.26
C SER A 77 -16.37 5.89 6.24
N ILE A 78 -16.51 5.31 7.43
CA ILE A 78 -16.99 3.93 7.64
C ILE A 78 -17.97 3.91 8.81
N MET A 79 -18.83 2.89 8.86
CA MET A 79 -19.78 2.71 9.94
C MET A 79 -19.28 1.59 10.88
N PRO A 80 -18.81 1.92 12.09
CA PRO A 80 -18.17 0.95 12.98
C PRO A 80 -19.11 -0.10 13.56
N ASP A 81 -20.42 0.17 13.54
CA ASP A 81 -21.50 -0.68 14.04
C ASP A 81 -22.23 -1.48 12.95
N ARG A 82 -21.72 -1.45 11.71
CA ARG A 82 -22.34 -2.09 10.54
C ARG A 82 -21.32 -2.90 9.75
N VAL A 83 -21.81 -3.63 8.77
CA VAL A 83 -20.99 -4.31 7.76
C VAL A 83 -21.27 -3.73 6.38
N LEU A 84 -20.27 -3.76 5.50
CA LEU A 84 -20.38 -3.28 4.13
C LEU A 84 -20.74 -4.43 3.20
N ALA A 85 -21.94 -4.37 2.60
CA ALA A 85 -22.38 -5.28 1.55
C ALA A 85 -22.09 -4.63 0.18
N MET A 86 -21.24 -5.28 -0.62
CA MET A 86 -20.80 -4.77 -1.93
C MET A 86 -21.45 -5.52 -3.07
N SER A 87 -21.91 -4.80 -4.09
CA SER A 87 -22.45 -5.36 -5.33
C SER A 87 -21.32 -5.94 -6.20
N MET A 88 -20.91 -7.17 -5.89
CA MET A 88 -19.90 -7.92 -6.62
C MET A 88 -20.44 -9.28 -7.06
N GLY A 89 -19.87 -9.84 -8.13
CA GLY A 89 -20.20 -11.21 -8.54
C GLY A 89 -21.65 -11.48 -8.94
N GLY A 90 -22.41 -10.43 -9.27
CA GLY A 90 -23.83 -10.56 -9.62
C GLY A 90 -24.80 -10.19 -8.50
N GLY A 91 -24.29 -9.90 -7.30
CA GLY A 91 -25.09 -9.38 -6.18
C GLY A 91 -25.53 -7.94 -6.40
N ASP A 92 -26.67 -7.56 -5.80
CA ASP A 92 -27.23 -6.21 -5.86
C ASP A 92 -27.51 -5.67 -4.47
N ALA A 93 -26.56 -4.92 -3.92
CA ALA A 93 -26.68 -4.31 -2.60
C ALA A 93 -27.85 -3.30 -2.50
N SER A 94 -28.35 -2.76 -3.64
CA SER A 94 -29.46 -1.80 -3.63
C SER A 94 -30.78 -2.40 -3.12
N LYS A 95 -30.89 -3.71 -3.10
CA LYS A 95 -32.05 -4.44 -2.57
C LYS A 95 -32.06 -4.54 -1.04
N LEU A 96 -30.95 -4.26 -0.41
CA LEU A 96 -30.78 -4.36 1.04
C LEU A 96 -31.27 -3.09 1.74
N ASN A 97 -31.75 -3.25 2.97
CA ASN A 97 -32.13 -2.12 3.81
C ASN A 97 -30.92 -1.60 4.59
N GLY A 98 -30.38 -0.46 4.19
CA GLY A 98 -29.17 0.10 4.79
C GLY A 98 -28.86 1.51 4.35
N ILE A 99 -27.64 1.95 4.57
CA ILE A 99 -27.12 3.26 4.18
C ILE A 99 -26.30 3.11 2.90
N PRO A 100 -26.75 3.69 1.77
CA PRO A 100 -26.04 3.56 0.51
C PRO A 100 -24.69 4.28 0.56
N THR A 101 -23.69 3.67 -0.06
CA THR A 101 -22.33 4.21 -0.13
C THR A 101 -21.61 3.71 -1.39
N ILE A 102 -20.40 4.22 -1.59
CA ILE A 102 -19.45 3.75 -2.60
C ILE A 102 -18.21 3.24 -1.85
N GLU A 103 -17.80 2.02 -2.15
CA GLU A 103 -16.57 1.47 -1.60
C GLU A 103 -15.36 2.27 -2.10
N PRO A 104 -14.42 2.69 -1.22
CA PRO A 104 -13.46 3.76 -1.54
C PRO A 104 -12.31 3.36 -2.48
N VAL A 105 -12.03 2.05 -2.67
CA VAL A 105 -10.90 1.58 -3.49
C VAL A 105 -11.34 1.31 -4.92
N PHE A 106 -12.39 0.51 -5.10
CA PHE A 106 -12.84 0.02 -6.40
C PHE A 106 -14.02 0.83 -6.98
N GLY A 107 -14.58 1.76 -6.18
CA GLY A 107 -15.74 2.56 -6.61
C GLY A 107 -17.02 1.74 -6.76
N ILE A 108 -17.13 0.61 -6.06
CA ILE A 108 -18.25 -0.31 -6.15
C ILE A 108 -19.42 0.22 -5.33
N LYS A 109 -20.63 0.15 -5.89
CA LYS A 109 -21.87 0.43 -5.15
C LYS A 109 -22.01 -0.55 -3.98
N ALA A 110 -22.26 -0.02 -2.81
CA ALA A 110 -22.32 -0.78 -1.57
C ALA A 110 -23.38 -0.22 -0.62
N MET A 111 -23.70 -1.00 0.40
CA MET A 111 -24.69 -0.65 1.42
C MET A 111 -24.11 -0.99 2.79
N TRP A 112 -24.13 -0.04 3.72
CA TRP A 112 -23.87 -0.31 5.13
C TRP A 112 -25.14 -0.90 5.75
N VAL A 113 -25.08 -2.16 6.13
CA VAL A 113 -26.21 -2.88 6.72
C VAL A 113 -25.89 -3.31 8.17
N PRO A 114 -26.91 -3.47 9.05
CA PRO A 114 -26.68 -4.08 10.36
C PRO A 114 -26.04 -5.46 10.22
N ASP A 115 -25.24 -5.89 11.22
CA ASP A 115 -24.55 -7.19 11.15
C ASP A 115 -25.53 -8.38 11.08
N GLU A 116 -26.72 -8.23 11.62
CA GLU A 116 -27.81 -9.22 11.53
C GLU A 116 -28.24 -9.48 10.08
N GLU A 117 -28.08 -8.49 9.19
CA GLU A 117 -28.40 -8.60 7.75
C GLU A 117 -27.26 -9.21 6.92
N ARG A 118 -26.12 -9.53 7.52
CA ARG A 118 -24.97 -10.15 6.83
C ARG A 118 -25.34 -11.34 5.98
N ARG A 119 -26.06 -12.29 6.59
CA ARG A 119 -26.47 -13.53 5.91
C ARG A 119 -27.45 -13.27 4.76
N ASN A 120 -28.35 -12.32 4.93
CA ASN A 120 -29.28 -11.92 3.88
C ASN A 120 -28.52 -11.28 2.70
N ALA A 121 -27.55 -10.42 2.98
CA ALA A 121 -26.69 -9.81 1.96
C ALA A 121 -25.88 -10.85 1.17
N GLU A 122 -25.33 -11.86 1.86
CA GLU A 122 -24.61 -12.98 1.21
C GLU A 122 -25.54 -13.82 0.33
N VAL A 123 -26.77 -14.08 0.75
CA VAL A 123 -27.78 -14.79 -0.05
C VAL A 123 -28.16 -13.99 -1.30
N GLU A 124 -28.23 -12.66 -1.22
CA GLU A 124 -28.41 -11.76 -2.38
C GLU A 124 -27.16 -11.67 -3.28
N GLY A 125 -26.11 -12.44 -3.00
CA GLY A 125 -24.88 -12.51 -3.79
C GLY A 125 -23.93 -11.35 -3.55
N CYS A 126 -24.11 -10.57 -2.49
CA CYS A 126 -23.17 -9.50 -2.12
C CYS A 126 -21.93 -10.06 -1.41
N THR A 127 -20.79 -9.40 -1.62
CA THR A 127 -19.62 -9.62 -0.77
C THR A 127 -19.74 -8.73 0.47
N VAL A 128 -19.60 -9.32 1.67
CA VAL A 128 -19.76 -8.61 2.94
C VAL A 128 -18.45 -8.52 3.69
N VAL A 129 -18.06 -7.31 4.08
CA VAL A 129 -16.80 -7.03 4.80
C VAL A 129 -17.05 -6.18 6.05
N ASP A 130 -16.22 -6.35 7.06
CA ASP A 130 -16.24 -5.53 8.28
C ASP A 130 -15.59 -4.15 8.05
N PRO A 131 -15.93 -3.14 8.89
CA PRO A 131 -15.43 -1.77 8.70
C PRO A 131 -13.91 -1.64 8.82
N SER A 132 -13.25 -2.40 9.70
CA SER A 132 -11.79 -2.40 9.81
C SER A 132 -11.15 -2.89 8.52
N SER A 133 -11.72 -3.91 7.87
CA SER A 133 -11.26 -4.41 6.56
C SER A 133 -11.39 -3.35 5.47
N VAL A 134 -12.49 -2.59 5.45
CA VAL A 134 -12.68 -1.49 4.49
C VAL A 134 -11.58 -0.45 4.65
N LEU A 135 -11.34 0.02 5.88
CA LEU A 135 -10.31 1.02 6.16
C LEU A 135 -8.92 0.52 5.80
N VAL A 136 -8.56 -0.71 6.19
CA VAL A 136 -7.23 -1.29 5.94
C VAL A 136 -6.99 -1.56 4.46
N THR A 137 -8.01 -1.98 3.71
CA THR A 137 -7.93 -2.13 2.25
C THR A 137 -7.69 -0.78 1.58
N HIS A 138 -8.39 0.27 2.03
CA HIS A 138 -8.18 1.63 1.55
C HIS A 138 -6.78 2.15 1.90
N LEU A 139 -6.32 1.91 3.12
CA LEU A 139 -4.94 2.21 3.54
C LEU A 139 -3.91 1.54 2.61
N ALA A 140 -4.07 0.26 2.34
CA ALA A 140 -3.15 -0.50 1.48
C ALA A 140 -3.11 0.05 0.05
N ASP A 141 -4.25 0.43 -0.53
CA ASP A 141 -4.31 1.07 -1.85
C ASP A 141 -3.62 2.44 -1.85
N VAL A 142 -3.90 3.28 -0.86
CA VAL A 142 -3.28 4.61 -0.73
C VAL A 142 -1.77 4.50 -0.54
N LEU A 143 -1.28 3.57 0.28
CA LEU A 143 0.15 3.33 0.45
C LEU A 143 0.83 2.93 -0.87
N LYS A 144 0.19 2.07 -1.67
CA LYS A 144 0.72 1.68 -3.00
C LYS A 144 0.73 2.86 -3.98
N ARG A 145 -0.30 3.68 -3.96
CA ARG A 145 -0.41 4.86 -4.82
C ARG A 145 0.64 5.91 -4.48
N GLU A 146 0.88 6.14 -3.19
CA GLU A 146 1.79 7.17 -2.69
C GLU A 146 3.21 6.65 -2.41
N ALA A 147 3.49 5.37 -2.68
CA ALA A 147 4.78 4.72 -2.39
C ALA A 147 5.98 5.51 -2.91
N HIS A 148 5.86 6.10 -4.11
CA HIS A 148 6.89 6.92 -4.74
C HIS A 148 7.21 8.21 -3.97
N LEU A 149 6.26 8.77 -3.22
CA LEU A 149 6.45 9.92 -2.35
C LEU A 149 6.93 9.52 -0.95
N ILE A 150 6.65 8.29 -0.52
CA ILE A 150 7.06 7.76 0.78
C ILE A 150 8.55 7.36 0.76
N LEU A 151 9.07 6.88 -0.38
CA LEU A 151 10.46 6.46 -0.50
C LEU A 151 11.41 7.66 -0.48
N GLU A 152 12.05 7.89 0.65
CA GLU A 152 13.05 8.94 0.87
C GLU A 152 14.48 8.43 0.63
N ARG A 153 15.45 9.36 0.72
CA ARG A 153 16.88 9.06 0.57
C ARG A 153 17.35 8.02 1.58
N GLU A 154 16.95 8.18 2.81
CA GLU A 154 17.27 7.27 3.90
C GLU A 154 16.68 5.88 3.68
N GLY A 155 15.41 5.79 3.25
CA GLY A 155 14.76 4.53 2.89
C GLY A 155 15.49 3.83 1.74
N THR A 156 15.94 4.59 0.74
CA THR A 156 16.74 4.07 -0.37
C THR A 156 18.08 3.53 0.13
N GLN A 157 18.77 4.28 1.01
CA GLN A 157 20.04 3.83 1.58
C GLN A 157 19.88 2.52 2.36
N ARG A 158 18.85 2.39 3.19
CA ARG A 158 18.57 1.13 3.90
C ARG A 158 18.34 -0.06 2.96
N LEU A 159 17.66 0.15 1.83
CA LEU A 159 17.49 -0.89 0.82
C LEU A 159 18.83 -1.30 0.20
N LEU A 160 19.70 -0.34 -0.10
CA LEU A 160 21.05 -0.59 -0.61
C LEU A 160 21.92 -1.34 0.40
N ASP A 161 21.85 -0.99 1.69
CA ASP A 161 22.58 -1.67 2.76
C ASP A 161 22.14 -3.15 2.87
N LEU A 162 20.84 -3.43 2.78
CA LEU A 162 20.33 -4.81 2.75
C LEU A 162 20.85 -5.62 1.57
N ILE A 163 20.99 -5.00 0.40
CA ILE A 163 21.58 -5.67 -0.77
C ILE A 163 23.09 -5.82 -0.61
N LYS A 164 23.77 -4.82 -0.05
CA LYS A 164 25.22 -4.86 0.20
C LYS A 164 25.60 -6.03 1.10
N ASP A 165 24.80 -6.36 2.09
CA ASP A 165 25.03 -7.52 2.98
C ASP A 165 24.97 -8.86 2.22
N LYS A 166 24.13 -8.93 1.17
CA LYS A 166 23.94 -10.15 0.36
C LYS A 166 24.82 -10.17 -0.90
N ASN A 167 25.03 -9.03 -1.50
CA ASN A 167 25.76 -8.86 -2.76
C ASN A 167 26.64 -7.59 -2.71
N PRO A 168 27.76 -7.62 -1.92
CA PRO A 168 28.60 -6.44 -1.73
C PRO A 168 29.25 -5.97 -3.02
N THR A 169 29.59 -6.87 -3.93
CA THR A 169 30.24 -6.55 -5.21
C THR A 169 29.37 -5.63 -6.05
N LEU A 170 28.08 -5.95 -6.21
CA LEU A 170 27.14 -5.15 -7.00
C LEU A 170 27.03 -3.72 -6.47
N VAL A 171 26.88 -3.55 -5.16
CA VAL A 171 26.74 -2.20 -4.57
C VAL A 171 28.05 -1.42 -4.66
N SER A 172 29.20 -2.08 -4.48
CA SER A 172 30.52 -1.44 -4.58
C SER A 172 30.86 -1.02 -6.02
N GLU A 173 30.41 -1.76 -7.02
CA GLU A 173 30.54 -1.40 -8.43
C GLU A 173 29.66 -0.18 -8.78
N LEU A 174 28.46 -0.12 -8.24
CA LEU A 174 27.48 0.90 -8.54
C LEU A 174 27.80 2.24 -7.88
N LEU A 175 28.23 2.22 -6.61
CA LEU A 175 28.38 3.41 -5.78
C LEU A 175 29.82 3.60 -5.29
N PRO A 176 30.34 4.84 -5.34
CA PRO A 176 29.70 6.07 -5.85
C PRO A 176 29.94 6.32 -7.34
N ASP A 177 30.78 5.51 -8.00
CA ASP A 177 31.45 5.87 -9.27
C ASP A 177 30.50 5.83 -10.48
N LEU A 178 29.65 4.81 -10.60
CA LEU A 178 28.74 4.70 -11.74
C LEU A 178 27.55 5.64 -11.59
N VAL A 179 26.88 5.61 -10.42
CA VAL A 179 25.72 6.46 -10.10
C VAL A 179 25.78 6.91 -8.64
N ASN A 180 24.94 7.85 -8.25
CA ASN A 180 24.77 8.23 -6.85
C ASN A 180 23.41 7.71 -6.33
N VAL A 181 23.24 7.70 -5.00
CA VAL A 181 22.00 7.26 -4.33
C VAL A 181 20.76 8.00 -4.84
N GLY A 182 20.92 9.28 -5.26
CA GLY A 182 19.82 10.07 -5.80
C GLY A 182 19.31 9.61 -7.15
N VAL A 183 20.18 9.11 -8.01
CA VAL A 183 19.78 8.50 -9.28
C VAL A 183 19.01 7.20 -9.01
N ILE A 184 19.52 6.36 -8.11
CA ILE A 184 18.84 5.12 -7.72
C ILE A 184 17.47 5.43 -7.11
N GLN A 185 17.39 6.36 -6.14
CA GLN A 185 16.12 6.76 -5.52
C GLN A 185 15.09 7.19 -6.57
N ARG A 186 15.46 8.08 -7.50
CA ARG A 186 14.52 8.54 -8.53
C ARG A 186 14.09 7.43 -9.48
N THR A 187 15.00 6.53 -9.84
CA THR A 187 14.67 5.34 -10.64
C THR A 187 13.66 4.46 -9.92
N LEU A 188 13.86 4.17 -8.62
CA LEU A 188 12.92 3.41 -7.81
C LEU A 188 11.57 4.15 -7.65
N GLN A 189 11.60 5.46 -7.44
CA GLN A 189 10.38 6.28 -7.36
C GLN A 189 9.58 6.25 -8.67
N ASN A 190 10.23 6.26 -9.83
CA ASN A 190 9.55 6.13 -11.11
C ASN A 190 8.83 4.79 -11.24
N LEU A 191 9.48 3.69 -10.87
CA LEU A 191 8.87 2.36 -10.85
C LEU A 191 7.66 2.33 -9.90
N LEU A 192 7.81 2.82 -8.67
CA LEU A 192 6.74 2.86 -7.67
C LEU A 192 5.56 3.74 -8.10
N ARG A 193 5.80 4.86 -8.80
CA ARG A 193 4.73 5.72 -9.34
C ARG A 193 3.83 4.97 -10.32
N GLU A 194 4.39 4.04 -11.05
CA GLU A 194 3.66 3.16 -11.96
C GLU A 194 3.16 1.87 -11.28
N ARG A 195 3.22 1.81 -9.95
CA ARG A 195 2.86 0.64 -9.13
C ARG A 195 3.67 -0.62 -9.45
N VAL A 196 4.86 -0.46 -10.03
CA VAL A 196 5.79 -1.56 -10.25
C VAL A 196 6.53 -1.87 -8.95
N SER A 197 6.48 -3.13 -8.53
CA SER A 197 7.19 -3.61 -7.34
C SER A 197 8.71 -3.52 -7.51
N ILE A 198 9.40 -3.03 -6.48
CA ILE A 198 10.86 -3.00 -6.43
C ILE A 198 11.45 -4.16 -5.60
N LYS A 199 10.65 -5.19 -5.29
CA LYS A 199 11.10 -6.35 -4.49
C LYS A 199 12.30 -7.09 -5.10
N ASN A 200 12.41 -7.10 -6.42
CA ASN A 200 13.55 -7.68 -7.14
C ASN A 200 14.68 -6.65 -7.30
N LEU A 201 15.08 -6.02 -6.20
CA LEU A 201 16.02 -4.91 -6.19
C LEU A 201 17.38 -5.26 -6.80
N THR A 202 17.88 -6.50 -6.63
CA THR A 202 19.11 -6.96 -7.27
C THR A 202 19.05 -6.81 -8.78
N ILE A 203 17.96 -7.26 -9.43
CA ILE A 203 17.76 -7.15 -10.88
C ILE A 203 17.72 -5.68 -11.32
N ILE A 204 17.06 -4.83 -10.51
CA ILE A 204 16.99 -3.38 -10.78
C ILE A 204 18.38 -2.77 -10.72
N LEU A 205 19.17 -3.06 -9.68
CA LEU A 205 20.51 -2.51 -9.51
C LEU A 205 21.49 -3.01 -10.58
N GLU A 206 21.44 -4.29 -10.96
CA GLU A 206 22.20 -4.84 -12.09
C GLU A 206 21.85 -4.12 -13.40
N THR A 207 20.56 -3.87 -13.63
CA THR A 207 20.12 -3.13 -14.82
C THR A 207 20.69 -1.70 -14.83
N ILE A 208 20.67 -1.02 -13.68
CA ILE A 208 21.25 0.32 -13.54
C ILE A 208 22.76 0.27 -13.81
N ALA A 209 23.49 -0.73 -13.27
CA ALA A 209 24.93 -0.87 -13.50
C ALA A 209 25.25 -1.10 -14.98
N ASP A 210 24.53 -2.00 -15.66
CA ASP A 210 24.69 -2.29 -17.09
C ASP A 210 24.43 -1.04 -17.96
N MET A 211 23.47 -0.20 -17.56
CA MET A 211 23.07 0.99 -18.33
C MET A 211 23.85 2.25 -17.98
N ALA A 212 24.60 2.29 -16.89
CA ALA A 212 25.25 3.48 -16.36
C ALA A 212 26.30 4.09 -17.34
N ALA A 213 26.88 3.26 -18.21
CA ALA A 213 27.78 3.72 -19.27
C ALA A 213 27.06 4.44 -20.42
N VAL A 214 25.77 4.18 -20.61
CA VAL A 214 24.94 4.73 -21.69
C VAL A 214 24.13 5.94 -21.20
N THR A 215 23.49 5.80 -20.05
CA THR A 215 22.65 6.86 -19.47
C THR A 215 22.65 6.79 -17.94
N LYS A 216 22.58 7.96 -17.31
CA LYS A 216 22.33 8.11 -15.86
C LYS A 216 20.99 8.82 -15.60
N ASN A 217 20.20 9.01 -16.64
CA ASN A 217 18.86 9.58 -16.51
C ASN A 217 17.91 8.58 -15.82
N PRO A 218 17.28 8.93 -14.69
CA PRO A 218 16.37 8.03 -13.97
C PRO A 218 15.17 7.55 -14.81
N ASP A 219 14.68 8.35 -15.76
CA ASP A 219 13.55 7.99 -16.61
C ASP A 219 13.94 6.87 -17.59
N ASP A 220 15.11 6.99 -18.23
CA ASP A 220 15.65 5.95 -19.11
C ASP A 220 15.95 4.67 -18.32
N LEU A 221 16.57 4.82 -17.14
CA LEU A 221 16.91 3.70 -16.28
C LEU A 221 15.66 2.94 -15.82
N SER A 222 14.60 3.66 -15.41
CA SER A 222 13.34 3.03 -14.99
C SER A 222 12.65 2.28 -16.14
N GLU A 223 12.71 2.79 -17.35
CA GLU A 223 12.20 2.12 -18.55
C GLU A 223 12.94 0.79 -18.81
N GLN A 224 14.27 0.78 -18.72
CA GLN A 224 15.06 -0.44 -18.88
C GLN A 224 14.80 -1.45 -17.75
N CYS A 225 14.65 -0.97 -16.50
CA CYS A 225 14.29 -1.81 -15.37
C CYS A 225 12.92 -2.47 -15.57
N ARG A 226 11.91 -1.74 -16.06
CA ARG A 226 10.58 -2.31 -16.36
C ARG A 226 10.65 -3.42 -17.39
N LYS A 227 11.39 -3.18 -18.48
CA LYS A 227 11.59 -4.20 -19.55
C LYS A 227 12.23 -5.47 -18.99
N ARG A 228 13.31 -5.32 -18.20
CA ARG A 228 14.02 -6.46 -17.61
C ARG A 228 13.18 -7.21 -16.58
N LEU A 229 12.45 -6.51 -15.73
CA LEU A 229 11.52 -7.11 -14.78
C LEU A 229 10.39 -7.87 -15.49
N GLY A 230 9.79 -7.29 -16.56
CA GLY A 230 8.76 -7.97 -17.36
C GLY A 230 9.25 -9.28 -17.94
N MET A 231 10.46 -9.31 -18.54
CA MET A 231 11.07 -10.52 -19.06
C MET A 231 11.36 -11.58 -17.98
N TYR A 232 11.75 -11.12 -16.77
CA TYR A 232 12.00 -12.02 -15.63
C TYR A 232 10.71 -12.71 -15.18
N PHE A 233 9.62 -11.98 -15.06
CA PHE A 233 8.32 -12.55 -14.69
C PHE A 233 7.80 -13.55 -15.73
N VAL A 234 7.92 -13.24 -17.02
CA VAL A 234 7.50 -14.18 -18.09
C VAL A 234 8.25 -15.50 -17.98
N LYS A 235 9.57 -15.48 -17.78
CA LYS A 235 10.38 -16.70 -17.60
C LYS A 235 10.02 -17.49 -16.34
N GLU A 236 9.68 -16.81 -15.25
CA GLU A 236 9.24 -17.45 -14.01
C GLU A 236 7.91 -18.18 -14.20
N TYR A 237 6.95 -17.59 -14.94
CA TYR A 237 5.68 -18.22 -15.29
C TYR A 237 5.86 -19.41 -16.29
N GLU A 238 6.75 -19.32 -17.25
CA GLU A 238 7.04 -20.39 -18.18
C GLU A 238 7.71 -21.61 -17.52
N SER A 239 8.50 -21.37 -16.46
CA SER A 239 9.17 -22.44 -15.70
C SER A 239 8.27 -23.15 -14.68
N GLU A 240 7.10 -22.57 -14.32
CA GLU A 240 6.11 -23.15 -13.38
C GLU A 240 4.69 -23.22 -14.00
N PRO A 241 4.46 -24.04 -15.05
CA PRO A 241 3.17 -24.05 -15.75
C PRO A 241 1.96 -24.54 -14.92
N ASN A 242 2.18 -25.06 -13.70
CA ASN A 242 1.11 -25.62 -12.86
C ASN A 242 0.54 -24.67 -11.78
N LYS A 243 0.98 -23.41 -11.70
CA LYS A 243 0.45 -22.44 -10.71
C LYS A 243 -0.79 -21.64 -11.17
N LEU A 244 -1.25 -21.85 -12.40
CA LEU A 244 -2.39 -21.14 -12.99
C LEU A 244 -3.77 -21.80 -12.76
N LEU A 245 -3.85 -22.90 -12.01
CA LEU A 245 -5.08 -23.66 -11.79
C LEU A 245 -5.43 -23.92 -10.33
N SER A 246 -5.03 -23.05 -9.41
CA SER A 246 -5.47 -23.14 -8.01
C SER A 246 -5.96 -21.78 -7.47
#